data_6a10b1a496ee491eeef6d4eeeba0106d
#
_entry.id   6a10b1a496ee491eeef6d4eeeba0106d
#
_cell.length_a   1.000
_cell.length_b   1.000
_cell.length_c   1.000
_cell.angle_alpha   90.00
_cell.angle_beta   90.00
_cell.angle_gamma   90.00
#
_symmetry.space_group_name_H-M   'P 1'
#
loop_
_entity.id
_entity.type
_entity.pdbx_description
1 polymer ?
#
loop_
_entity_poly.entity_id
_entity_poly.type
_entity_poly.pdbx_seq_one_letter_code
_entity_poly.pdbx_strand_id
1 'polypeptide(L)'
;MRVAIYGITGGEAGKKECVRIVDAMRSAAAKVCKLQLRAFGRNALDFAPFLVEELRCASVDVQVKGILSAEEVMQELCGADVMLFVRGGISSRRGSAIAGIACGLPVVAYFGRETGQPITDAGVMLVSEKEEQELRDALVRVLTDEDFRAQLAKRSRLAQERYFGWPAIAENFVQALSSRS
;
A
#
# COMPACT_ATOMS: atom_id res chain seq x y z
N MET A 1 1.46 10.99 -11.10
CA MET A 1 1.30 9.70 -10.38
C MET A 1 1.18 9.94 -8.90
N ARG A 2 0.28 9.21 -8.23
CA ARG A 2 -0.02 9.36 -6.80
C ARG A 2 0.26 8.07 -6.04
N VAL A 3 1.10 8.15 -5.02
CA VAL A 3 1.43 7.05 -4.10
C VAL A 3 0.69 7.25 -2.78
N ALA A 4 -0.06 6.25 -2.35
CA ALA A 4 -0.79 6.28 -1.08
C ALA A 4 -0.03 5.53 0.02
N ILE A 5 0.02 6.11 1.22
CA ILE A 5 0.47 5.49 2.46
C ILE A 5 -0.70 5.53 3.45
N TYR A 6 -1.18 4.37 3.87
CA TYR A 6 -2.27 4.32 4.84
C TYR A 6 -1.80 3.80 6.20
N GLY A 7 -1.55 4.75 7.10
CA GLY A 7 -1.03 4.53 8.43
C GLY A 7 0.47 4.29 8.50
N ILE A 8 1.09 4.83 9.51
CA ILE A 8 2.51 4.67 9.85
C ILE A 8 2.57 4.11 11.27
N THR A 9 3.55 3.26 11.57
CA THR A 9 3.76 2.77 12.93
C THR A 9 4.31 3.90 13.80
N GLY A 10 3.97 3.93 15.09
CA GLY A 10 4.50 4.93 16.01
C GLY A 10 5.96 4.67 16.40
N GLY A 11 6.64 5.71 16.90
CA GLY A 11 7.98 5.61 17.49
C GLY A 11 9.08 5.24 16.48
N GLU A 12 10.11 4.52 16.94
CA GLU A 12 11.29 4.17 16.14
C GLU A 12 10.96 3.30 14.90
N ALA A 13 9.97 2.44 14.99
CA ALA A 13 9.51 1.66 13.84
C ALA A 13 8.97 2.56 12.72
N GLY A 14 8.18 3.58 13.09
CA GLY A 14 7.66 4.56 12.13
C GLY A 14 8.75 5.41 11.49
N LYS A 15 9.80 5.77 12.24
CA LYS A 15 10.96 6.46 11.66
C LYS A 15 11.63 5.63 10.57
N LYS A 16 11.84 4.33 10.81
CA LYS A 16 12.41 3.41 9.82
C LYS A 16 11.49 3.27 8.58
N GLU A 17 10.19 3.18 8.81
CA GLU A 17 9.19 3.17 7.72
C GLU A 17 9.29 4.45 6.88
N CYS A 18 9.37 5.62 7.52
CA CYS A 18 9.48 6.91 6.83
C CYS A 18 10.76 7.04 6.01
N VAL A 19 11.90 6.57 6.51
CA VAL A 19 13.16 6.53 5.73
C VAL A 19 12.96 5.69 4.46
N ARG A 20 12.38 4.50 4.56
CA ARG A 20 12.09 3.63 3.41
C ARG A 20 11.12 4.27 2.41
N ILE A 21 10.10 4.97 2.91
CA ILE A 21 9.16 5.74 2.08
C ILE A 21 9.92 6.83 1.31
N VAL A 22 10.74 7.62 1.99
CA VAL A 22 11.52 8.70 1.38
C VAL A 22 12.44 8.16 0.29
N ASP A 23 13.20 7.09 0.57
CA ASP A 23 14.13 6.50 -0.39
C ASP A 23 13.42 5.96 -1.63
N ALA A 24 12.28 5.27 -1.45
CA ALA A 24 11.47 4.78 -2.56
C ALA A 24 10.88 5.95 -3.39
N MET A 25 10.37 6.99 -2.73
CA MET A 25 9.82 8.17 -3.40
C MET A 25 10.88 8.98 -4.15
N ARG A 26 12.09 9.13 -3.60
CA ARG A 26 13.21 9.79 -4.30
C ARG A 26 13.61 9.03 -5.56
N SER A 27 13.72 7.71 -5.46
CA SER A 27 14.02 6.85 -6.61
C SER A 27 12.94 6.96 -7.70
N ALA A 28 11.67 7.00 -7.30
CA ALA A 28 10.55 7.16 -8.21
C ALA A 28 10.53 8.57 -8.85
N ALA A 29 10.79 9.62 -8.08
CA ALA A 29 10.80 11.00 -8.56
C ALA A 29 11.87 11.24 -9.65
N ALA A 30 12.96 10.49 -9.64
CA ALA A 30 13.98 10.53 -10.69
C ALA A 30 13.49 9.97 -12.04
N LYS A 31 12.37 9.24 -12.06
CA LYS A 31 11.83 8.55 -13.25
C LYS A 31 10.43 9.00 -13.64
N VAL A 32 9.70 9.62 -12.72
CA VAL A 32 8.29 9.97 -12.89
C VAL A 32 8.09 11.47 -12.68
N CYS A 33 7.58 12.15 -13.69
CA CYS A 33 7.18 13.55 -13.56
C CYS A 33 5.90 13.69 -12.70
N LYS A 34 5.80 14.78 -11.92
CA LYS A 34 4.61 15.10 -11.12
C LYS A 34 4.20 13.97 -10.16
N LEU A 35 5.15 13.49 -9.38
CA LEU A 35 4.92 12.49 -8.35
C LEU A 35 4.29 13.12 -7.11
N GLN A 36 3.27 12.47 -6.55
CA GLN A 36 2.57 12.89 -5.34
C GLN A 36 2.65 11.79 -4.29
N LEU A 37 2.89 12.18 -3.04
CA LEU A 37 2.75 11.33 -1.86
C LEU A 37 1.51 11.76 -1.07
N ARG A 38 0.62 10.82 -0.80
CA ARG A 38 -0.57 10.98 0.05
C ARG A 38 -0.43 10.06 1.25
N ALA A 39 0.01 10.60 2.38
CA ALA A 39 0.12 9.86 3.63
C ALA A 39 -1.03 10.24 4.57
N PHE A 40 -1.76 9.26 5.09
CA PHE A 40 -2.91 9.50 5.97
C PHE A 40 -3.12 8.36 6.97
N GLY A 41 -3.98 8.61 7.97
CA GLY A 41 -4.31 7.66 9.01
C GLY A 41 -3.44 7.79 10.26
N ARG A 42 -3.40 6.71 11.05
CA ARG A 42 -2.74 6.73 12.37
C ARG A 42 -1.26 7.11 12.24
N ASN A 43 -0.80 7.98 13.12
CA ASN A 43 0.57 8.51 13.25
C ASN A 43 1.14 9.21 12.00
N ALA A 44 0.37 9.39 10.92
CA ALA A 44 0.89 10.05 9.71
C ALA A 44 1.33 11.49 10.01
N LEU A 45 0.54 12.23 10.79
CA LEU A 45 0.87 13.63 11.15
C LEU A 45 2.13 13.75 11.99
N ASP A 46 2.47 12.77 12.81
CA ASP A 46 3.67 12.79 13.65
C ASP A 46 4.96 12.81 12.80
N PHE A 47 4.87 12.26 11.59
CA PHE A 47 5.98 12.18 10.64
C PHE A 47 5.88 13.19 9.48
N ALA A 48 4.83 14.03 9.45
CA ALA A 48 4.64 15.00 8.38
C ALA A 48 5.84 15.94 8.17
N PRO A 49 6.44 16.54 9.23
CA PRO A 49 7.60 17.42 9.05
C PRO A 49 8.78 16.72 8.39
N PHE A 50 9.05 15.46 8.79
CA PHE A 50 10.11 14.65 8.22
C PHE A 50 9.87 14.34 6.73
N LEU A 51 8.68 13.85 6.38
CA LEU A 51 8.35 13.50 5.01
C LEU A 51 8.40 14.72 4.07
N VAL A 52 7.87 15.87 4.51
CA VAL A 52 7.86 17.11 3.74
C VAL A 52 9.29 17.62 3.51
N GLU A 53 10.12 17.67 4.55
CA GLU A 53 11.48 18.18 4.45
C GLU A 53 12.35 17.28 3.56
N GLU A 54 12.32 15.97 3.79
CA GLU A 54 13.15 15.01 3.05
C GLU A 54 12.78 14.91 1.55
N LEU A 55 11.51 15.14 1.21
CA LEU A 55 11.03 15.06 -0.17
C LEU A 55 11.00 16.42 -0.90
N ARG A 56 11.28 17.51 -0.20
CA ARG A 56 11.24 18.87 -0.76
C ARG A 56 12.10 19.04 -2.01
N CYS A 57 13.34 18.53 -1.96
CA CYS A 57 14.29 18.63 -3.07
C CYS A 57 14.04 17.61 -4.19
N ALA A 58 13.19 16.61 -3.97
CA ALA A 58 12.88 15.57 -4.96
C ALA A 58 11.70 15.93 -5.88
N SER A 59 11.17 17.15 -5.79
CA SER A 59 10.00 17.59 -6.58
C SER A 59 8.77 16.70 -6.41
N VAL A 60 8.57 16.16 -5.21
CA VAL A 60 7.40 15.37 -4.83
C VAL A 60 6.38 16.28 -4.13
N ASP A 61 5.13 16.28 -4.61
CA ASP A 61 4.03 16.96 -3.91
C ASP A 61 3.58 16.07 -2.73
N VAL A 62 3.87 16.51 -1.50
CA VAL A 62 3.59 15.77 -0.27
C VAL A 62 2.37 16.34 0.43
N GLN A 63 1.35 15.51 0.63
CA GLN A 63 0.22 15.83 1.49
C GLN A 63 0.07 14.78 2.57
N VAL A 64 0.04 15.25 3.81
CA VAL A 64 -0.12 14.39 4.99
C VAL A 64 -1.41 14.78 5.71
N LYS A 65 -2.24 13.78 5.96
CA LYS A 65 -3.52 13.93 6.69
C LYS A 65 -3.52 13.03 7.91
N GLY A 66 -4.31 13.39 8.92
CA GLY A 66 -4.51 12.57 10.11
C GLY A 66 -5.45 11.38 9.87
N ILE A 67 -6.17 11.01 10.92
CA ILE A 67 -7.22 10.00 10.83
C ILE A 67 -8.38 10.58 10.02
N LEU A 68 -8.82 9.83 9.02
CA LEU A 68 -9.88 10.18 8.09
C LEU A 68 -11.13 9.33 8.33
N SER A 69 -12.29 9.80 7.90
CA SER A 69 -13.50 8.99 7.80
C SER A 69 -13.34 7.86 6.77
N ALA A 70 -14.22 6.87 6.80
CA ALA A 70 -14.18 5.76 5.84
C ALA A 70 -14.32 6.24 4.38
N GLU A 71 -15.19 7.23 4.16
CA GLU A 71 -15.41 7.83 2.85
C GLU A 71 -14.15 8.57 2.35
N GLU A 72 -13.52 9.36 3.21
CA GLU A 72 -12.29 10.07 2.88
C GLU A 72 -11.14 9.09 2.60
N VAL A 73 -11.00 8.02 3.40
CA VAL A 73 -10.01 6.94 3.14
C VAL A 73 -10.24 6.33 1.77
N MET A 74 -11.49 6.01 1.43
CA MET A 74 -11.84 5.48 0.13
C MET A 74 -11.50 6.45 -1.00
N GLN A 75 -11.79 7.74 -0.84
CA GLN A 75 -11.45 8.78 -1.82
C GLN A 75 -9.93 8.87 -2.04
N GLU A 76 -9.13 8.88 -0.97
CA GLU A 76 -7.67 8.91 -1.08
C GLU A 76 -7.11 7.67 -1.76
N LEU A 77 -7.63 6.49 -1.43
CA LEU A 77 -7.19 5.23 -2.04
C LEU A 77 -7.63 5.13 -3.51
N CYS A 78 -8.91 5.35 -3.82
CA CYS A 78 -9.40 5.28 -5.20
C CYS A 78 -8.77 6.33 -6.12
N GLY A 79 -8.27 7.44 -5.56
CA GLY A 79 -7.56 8.47 -6.30
C GLY A 79 -6.05 8.21 -6.46
N ALA A 80 -5.52 7.12 -5.92
CA ALA A 80 -4.11 6.76 -6.02
C ALA A 80 -3.82 5.81 -7.20
N ASP A 81 -2.57 5.79 -7.66
CA ASP A 81 -2.10 4.87 -8.71
C ASP A 81 -1.48 3.60 -8.12
N VAL A 82 -0.95 3.70 -6.91
CA VAL A 82 -0.32 2.61 -6.17
C VAL A 82 -0.36 2.87 -4.66
N MET A 83 -0.47 1.83 -3.87
CA MET A 83 -0.26 1.89 -2.44
C MET A 83 1.12 1.31 -2.08
N LEU A 84 1.89 2.04 -1.28
CA LEU A 84 3.15 1.55 -0.71
C LEU A 84 2.90 1.15 0.75
N PHE A 85 3.11 -0.14 1.06
CA PHE A 85 2.90 -0.70 2.39
C PHE A 85 4.23 -1.20 2.97
N VAL A 86 4.81 -0.45 3.91
CA VAL A 86 6.15 -0.70 4.50
C VAL A 86 6.14 -1.08 5.98
N ARG A 87 4.97 -1.44 6.50
CA ARG A 87 4.77 -1.78 7.93
C ARG A 87 5.08 -3.25 8.22
N GLY A 88 6.28 -3.71 7.82
CA GLY A 88 6.68 -5.11 7.87
C GLY A 88 5.96 -5.99 6.85
N GLY A 89 6.05 -7.30 7.01
CA GLY A 89 5.43 -8.25 6.06
C GLY A 89 3.92 -8.07 5.94
N ILE A 90 3.44 -8.08 4.69
CA ILE A 90 2.01 -7.99 4.40
C ILE A 90 1.29 -9.30 4.70
N SER A 91 0.08 -9.23 5.24
CA SER A 91 -0.80 -10.39 5.46
C SER A 91 -2.27 -9.99 5.40
N SER A 92 -3.17 -10.96 5.34
CA SER A 92 -4.63 -10.74 5.35
C SER A 92 -5.15 -10.06 6.65
N ARG A 93 -4.31 -9.96 7.68
CA ARG A 93 -4.64 -9.25 8.93
C ARG A 93 -4.27 -7.75 8.90
N ARG A 94 -3.67 -7.27 7.82
CA ARG A 94 -3.27 -5.87 7.66
C ARG A 94 -4.39 -5.04 7.01
N GLY A 95 -5.34 -4.59 7.81
CA GLY A 95 -6.55 -3.90 7.35
C GLY A 95 -6.28 -2.74 6.39
N SER A 96 -5.23 -1.94 6.60
CA SER A 96 -4.89 -0.85 5.68
C SER A 96 -4.44 -1.36 4.30
N ALA A 97 -3.67 -2.47 4.24
CA ALA A 97 -3.28 -3.08 2.97
C ALA A 97 -4.50 -3.70 2.25
N ILE A 98 -5.39 -4.36 3.00
CA ILE A 98 -6.65 -4.89 2.45
C ILE A 98 -7.53 -3.78 1.90
N ALA A 99 -7.59 -2.61 2.54
CA ALA A 99 -8.33 -1.46 2.03
C ALA A 99 -7.79 -1.00 0.66
N GLY A 100 -6.47 -0.96 0.48
CA GLY A 100 -5.86 -0.66 -0.82
C GLY A 100 -6.25 -1.70 -1.89
N ILE A 101 -6.16 -3.00 -1.57
CA ILE A 101 -6.57 -4.08 -2.47
C ILE A 101 -8.06 -3.97 -2.81
N ALA A 102 -8.91 -3.68 -1.82
CA ALA A 102 -10.36 -3.52 -2.00
C ALA A 102 -10.72 -2.35 -2.92
N CYS A 103 -9.92 -1.30 -2.94
CA CYS A 103 -10.04 -0.19 -3.90
C CYS A 103 -9.45 -0.53 -5.30
N GLY A 104 -8.98 -1.75 -5.52
CA GLY A 104 -8.39 -2.17 -6.80
C GLY A 104 -6.99 -1.64 -7.05
N LEU A 105 -6.28 -1.17 -6.00
CA LEU A 105 -4.93 -0.63 -6.16
C LEU A 105 -3.89 -1.75 -6.32
N PRO A 106 -2.86 -1.53 -7.16
CA PRO A 106 -1.58 -2.19 -6.99
C PRO A 106 -1.00 -1.86 -5.63
N VAL A 107 -0.42 -2.86 -4.97
CA VAL A 107 0.25 -2.67 -3.68
C VAL A 107 1.70 -3.11 -3.79
N VAL A 108 2.65 -2.28 -3.37
CA VAL A 108 4.05 -2.68 -3.18
C VAL A 108 4.26 -2.92 -1.69
N ALA A 109 4.72 -4.12 -1.32
CA ALA A 109 4.81 -4.52 0.08
C ALA A 109 5.92 -5.55 0.33
N TYR A 110 6.37 -5.62 1.56
CA TYR A 110 7.31 -6.66 1.98
C TYR A 110 6.63 -8.02 2.11
N PHE A 111 7.31 -9.04 1.60
CA PHE A 111 7.01 -10.43 1.94
C PHE A 111 7.36 -10.69 3.41
N GLY A 112 6.52 -11.44 4.09
CA GLY A 112 6.72 -11.81 5.49
C GLY A 112 6.24 -13.23 5.79
N ARG A 113 6.50 -13.69 7.00
CA ARG A 113 6.17 -15.05 7.45
C ARG A 113 4.69 -15.42 7.28
N GLU A 114 3.80 -14.43 7.38
CA GLU A 114 2.34 -14.62 7.27
C GLU A 114 1.79 -14.23 5.89
N THR A 115 2.67 -13.96 4.93
CA THR A 115 2.26 -13.67 3.57
C THR A 115 1.87 -14.96 2.86
N GLY A 116 0.63 -15.07 2.48
CA GLY A 116 0.06 -16.23 1.80
C GLY A 116 -1.23 -15.83 1.11
N GLN A 117 -2.02 -16.81 0.66
CA GLN A 117 -3.35 -16.49 0.13
C GLN A 117 -4.21 -15.83 1.22
N PRO A 118 -5.04 -14.85 0.86
CA PRO A 118 -5.33 -14.34 -0.50
C PRO A 118 -4.38 -13.22 -1.00
N ILE A 119 -3.38 -12.80 -0.22
CA ILE A 119 -2.49 -11.70 -0.60
C ILE A 119 -1.68 -12.02 -1.86
N THR A 120 -1.20 -13.27 -2.00
CA THR A 120 -0.43 -13.71 -3.17
C THR A 120 -1.23 -13.74 -4.47
N ASP A 121 -2.56 -13.83 -4.36
CA ASP A 121 -3.47 -13.80 -5.51
C ASP A 121 -3.80 -12.35 -5.93
N ALA A 122 -3.73 -11.42 -4.99
CA ALA A 122 -4.01 -10.01 -5.22
C ALA A 122 -2.92 -9.31 -6.04
N GLY A 123 -3.18 -8.08 -6.43
CA GLY A 123 -2.24 -7.23 -7.16
C GLY A 123 -1.14 -6.66 -6.28
N VAL A 124 -0.43 -7.52 -5.57
CA VAL A 124 0.65 -7.15 -4.68
C VAL A 124 1.98 -7.49 -5.30
N MET A 125 2.86 -6.50 -5.45
CA MET A 125 4.26 -6.71 -5.77
C MET A 125 5.01 -6.93 -4.46
N LEU A 126 5.41 -8.17 -4.21
CA LEU A 126 6.10 -8.59 -3.00
C LEU A 126 7.61 -8.47 -3.17
N VAL A 127 8.26 -7.84 -2.21
CA VAL A 127 9.71 -7.63 -2.17
C VAL A 127 10.31 -8.10 -0.84
N SER A 128 11.61 -8.36 -0.81
CA SER A 128 12.32 -8.72 0.41
C SER A 128 12.53 -7.49 1.31
N GLU A 129 12.28 -7.63 2.62
CA GLU A 129 12.60 -6.57 3.58
C GLU A 129 14.11 -6.39 3.77
N LYS A 130 14.91 -7.38 3.40
CA LYS A 130 16.37 -7.36 3.55
C LYS A 130 17.07 -6.59 2.43
N GLU A 131 16.40 -6.41 1.30
CA GLU A 131 16.94 -5.80 0.09
C GLU A 131 16.24 -4.46 -0.17
N GLU A 132 16.77 -3.39 0.42
CA GLU A 132 16.17 -2.04 0.28
C GLU A 132 16.04 -1.60 -1.19
N GLN A 133 16.94 -2.06 -2.06
CA GLN A 133 16.87 -1.76 -3.49
C GLN A 133 15.61 -2.34 -4.15
N GLU A 134 15.18 -3.54 -3.74
CA GLU A 134 13.98 -4.16 -4.31
C GLU A 134 12.71 -3.30 -4.11
N LEU A 135 12.56 -2.66 -2.96
CA LEU A 135 11.42 -1.77 -2.71
C LEU A 135 11.41 -0.57 -3.65
N ARG A 136 12.59 0.03 -3.86
CA ARG A 136 12.76 1.17 -4.77
C ARG A 136 12.44 0.78 -6.21
N ASP A 137 13.03 -0.31 -6.68
CA ASP A 137 12.84 -0.81 -8.04
C ASP A 137 11.39 -1.25 -8.29
N ALA A 138 10.76 -1.87 -7.30
CA ALA A 138 9.36 -2.27 -7.36
C ALA A 138 8.43 -1.06 -7.51
N LEU A 139 8.62 -0.01 -6.70
CA LEU A 139 7.79 1.19 -6.80
C LEU A 139 8.00 1.88 -8.15
N VAL A 140 9.25 2.04 -8.59
CA VAL A 140 9.58 2.60 -9.90
C VAL A 140 8.89 1.81 -11.01
N ARG A 141 9.00 0.48 -11.01
CA ARG A 141 8.37 -0.38 -12.00
C ARG A 141 6.86 -0.20 -12.06
N VAL A 142 6.18 -0.24 -10.93
CA VAL A 142 4.72 -0.07 -10.89
C VAL A 142 4.31 1.31 -11.41
N LEU A 143 5.10 2.35 -11.16
CA LEU A 143 4.79 3.71 -11.60
C LEU A 143 5.11 3.97 -13.07
N THR A 144 6.12 3.31 -13.63
CA THR A 144 6.59 3.55 -15.02
C THR A 144 6.05 2.55 -16.04
N ASP A 145 5.70 1.33 -15.63
CA ASP A 145 5.15 0.28 -16.48
C ASP A 145 3.62 0.25 -16.34
N GLU A 146 2.93 0.89 -17.28
CA GLU A 146 1.46 1.03 -17.27
C GLU A 146 0.76 -0.32 -17.40
N ASP A 147 1.24 -1.20 -18.27
CA ASP A 147 0.65 -2.51 -18.48
C ASP A 147 0.79 -3.38 -17.24
N PHE A 148 1.97 -3.38 -16.62
CA PHE A 148 2.21 -4.09 -15.38
C PHE A 148 1.33 -3.55 -14.24
N ARG A 149 1.22 -2.23 -14.10
CA ARG A 149 0.32 -1.59 -13.13
C ARG A 149 -1.13 -1.98 -13.36
N ALA A 150 -1.61 -1.97 -14.61
CA ALA A 150 -2.96 -2.37 -14.96
C ALA A 150 -3.25 -3.86 -14.64
N GLN A 151 -2.28 -4.74 -14.87
CA GLN A 151 -2.37 -6.15 -14.49
C GLN A 151 -2.50 -6.33 -12.98
N LEU A 152 -1.69 -5.64 -12.18
CA LEU A 152 -1.79 -5.66 -10.72
C LEU A 152 -3.13 -5.11 -10.24
N ALA A 153 -3.59 -4.00 -10.79
CA ALA A 153 -4.90 -3.42 -10.45
C ALA A 153 -6.06 -4.40 -10.76
N LYS A 154 -6.00 -5.11 -11.89
CA LYS A 154 -6.97 -6.16 -12.24
C LYS A 154 -6.96 -7.29 -11.23
N ARG A 155 -5.78 -7.76 -10.81
CA ARG A 155 -5.65 -8.80 -9.79
C ARG A 155 -6.21 -8.35 -8.43
N SER A 156 -6.00 -7.10 -8.03
CA SER A 156 -6.57 -6.55 -6.79
C SER A 156 -8.10 -6.55 -6.84
N ARG A 157 -8.71 -6.13 -7.96
CA ARG A 157 -10.18 -6.18 -8.12
C ARG A 157 -10.73 -7.61 -8.05
N LEU A 158 -10.09 -8.57 -8.73
CA LEU A 158 -10.48 -9.97 -8.66
C LEU A 158 -10.34 -10.56 -7.25
N ALA A 159 -9.28 -10.19 -6.53
CA ALA A 159 -9.09 -10.62 -5.16
C ALA A 159 -10.13 -10.00 -4.20
N GLN A 160 -10.51 -8.74 -4.43
CA GLN A 160 -11.59 -8.10 -3.68
C GLN A 160 -12.91 -8.86 -3.86
N GLU A 161 -13.29 -9.17 -5.09
CA GLU A 161 -14.52 -9.91 -5.40
C GLU A 161 -14.50 -11.31 -4.76
N ARG A 162 -13.38 -12.01 -4.88
CA ARG A 162 -13.26 -13.42 -4.47
C ARG A 162 -13.06 -13.63 -2.98
N TYR A 163 -12.37 -12.70 -2.28
CA TYR A 163 -11.92 -12.93 -0.91
C TYR A 163 -12.32 -11.86 0.09
N PHE A 164 -12.43 -10.60 -0.32
CA PHE A 164 -12.58 -9.46 0.58
C PHE A 164 -13.95 -8.77 0.48
N GLY A 165 -14.77 -9.13 -0.50
CA GLY A 165 -16.14 -8.65 -0.61
C GLY A 165 -17.05 -9.32 0.42
N TRP A 166 -18.06 -8.60 0.93
CA TRP A 166 -19.00 -9.14 1.90
C TRP A 166 -19.67 -10.45 1.46
N PRO A 167 -20.08 -10.64 0.18
CA PRO A 167 -20.64 -11.92 -0.27
C PRO A 167 -19.66 -13.09 -0.07
N ALA A 168 -18.41 -12.91 -0.47
CA ALA A 168 -17.36 -13.94 -0.33
C ALA A 168 -17.05 -14.27 1.14
N ILE A 169 -17.01 -13.24 1.99
CA ILE A 169 -16.80 -13.43 3.45
C ILE A 169 -17.98 -14.21 4.05
N ALA A 170 -19.22 -13.85 3.71
CA ALA A 170 -20.40 -14.54 4.20
C ALA A 170 -20.45 -16.01 3.75
N GLU A 171 -20.16 -16.29 2.50
CA GLU A 171 -20.10 -17.65 1.93
C GLU A 171 -19.03 -18.50 2.64
N ASN A 172 -17.82 -17.99 2.78
CA ASN A 172 -16.74 -18.68 3.49
C ASN A 172 -17.11 -18.98 4.96
N PHE A 173 -17.81 -18.06 5.63
CA PHE A 173 -18.27 -18.23 6.98
C PHE A 173 -19.30 -19.37 7.10
N VAL A 174 -20.31 -19.39 6.22
CA VAL A 174 -21.32 -20.46 6.16
C VAL A 174 -20.67 -21.81 5.88
N GLN A 175 -19.74 -21.90 4.92
CA GLN A 175 -19.02 -23.14 4.62
C GLN A 175 -18.21 -23.64 5.82
N ALA A 176 -17.53 -22.73 6.54
CA ALA A 176 -16.75 -23.10 7.73
C ALA A 176 -17.63 -23.64 8.87
N LEU A 177 -18.87 -23.16 9.01
CA LEU A 177 -19.84 -23.69 9.98
C LEU A 177 -20.35 -25.08 9.57
N SER A 178 -20.67 -25.25 8.28
CA SER A 178 -21.22 -26.51 7.74
C SER A 178 -20.21 -27.65 7.74
N SER A 179 -18.91 -27.36 7.64
CA SER A 179 -17.84 -28.37 7.64
C SER A 179 -17.50 -28.91 9.03
N ARG A 180 -18.07 -28.36 10.09
CA ARG A 180 -17.87 -28.79 11.49
C ARG A 180 -19.03 -29.64 12.04
N SER A 181 -20.03 -29.90 11.22
CA SER A 181 -21.18 -30.77 11.52
C SER A 181 -20.95 -32.17 10.93
#